data_39fc58928e0fc95f01f9d8685f1e17dd
#
_entry.id   39fc58928e0fc95f01f9d8685f1e17dd
#
_cell.length_a   1.000
_cell.length_b   1.000
_cell.length_c   1.000
_cell.angle_alpha   90.00
_cell.angle_beta   90.00
_cell.angle_gamma   90.00
#
_symmetry.space_group_name_H-M   'P 1'
#
loop_
_entity.id
_entity.type
_entity.pdbx_description
1 polymer ?
#
loop_
_entity_poly.entity_id
_entity_poly.type
_entity_poly.pdbx_seq_one_letter_code
_entity_poly.pdbx_strand_id
1 'polypeptide(L)'
;IPNMKLDKENVVMRRLNVLEAEGVTFVCNTEIGKDLPVETLVNDFDAIILCTGATKPRDLPIEGRNLKGIHFAMEFLTENTK
;
A
#
# COMPACT_ATOMS: atom_id res chain seq x y z
N ILE A 1 7.94 3.21 -0.52
CA ILE A 1 9.09 3.40 -1.43
C ILE A 1 9.81 4.68 -1.05
N PRO A 2 11.13 4.65 -0.79
CA PRO A 2 11.90 5.84 -0.45
C PRO A 2 11.85 6.92 -1.53
N ASN A 3 11.89 8.18 -1.11
CA ASN A 3 11.76 9.34 -2.00
C ASN A 3 12.84 9.42 -3.09
N MET A 4 14.03 8.91 -2.78
CA MET A 4 15.11 8.81 -3.75
C MET A 4 14.80 7.92 -4.96
N LYS A 5 13.83 7.00 -4.81
CA LYS A 5 13.38 6.10 -5.88
C LYS A 5 12.11 6.58 -6.56
N LEU A 6 11.27 7.29 -5.83
CA LEU A 6 10.01 7.79 -6.35
C LEU A 6 9.64 9.08 -5.62
N ASP A 7 9.80 10.19 -6.32
CA ASP A 7 9.46 11.52 -5.80
C ASP A 7 7.95 11.64 -5.53
N LYS A 8 7.60 11.84 -4.25
CA LYS A 8 6.19 11.91 -3.83
C LYS A 8 5.51 13.20 -4.31
N GLU A 9 6.21 14.30 -4.26
CA GLU A 9 5.62 15.61 -4.57
C GLU A 9 5.47 15.82 -6.08
N ASN A 10 6.54 15.63 -6.83
CA ASN A 10 6.57 15.97 -8.25
C ASN A 10 6.03 14.86 -9.17
N VAL A 11 6.09 13.61 -8.75
CA VAL A 11 5.65 12.47 -9.57
C VAL A 11 4.34 11.90 -9.06
N VAL A 12 4.29 11.44 -7.81
CA VAL A 12 3.12 10.73 -7.28
C VAL A 12 1.92 11.68 -7.15
N MET A 13 2.10 12.83 -6.50
CA MET A 13 1.02 13.79 -6.31
C MET A 13 0.49 14.34 -7.64
N ARG A 14 1.38 14.58 -8.60
CA ARG A 14 0.96 15.00 -9.94
C ARG A 14 0.05 13.96 -10.60
N ARG A 15 0.41 12.67 -10.51
CA ARG A 15 -0.42 11.58 -11.07
C ARG A 15 -1.74 11.44 -10.35
N LEU A 16 -1.75 11.54 -9.02
CA LEU A 16 -2.99 11.49 -8.24
C LEU A 16 -3.93 12.63 -8.61
N ASN A 17 -3.41 13.84 -8.77
CA ASN A 17 -4.22 14.99 -9.18
C ASN A 17 -4.82 14.81 -10.57
N VAL A 18 -4.09 14.24 -11.51
CA VAL A 18 -4.58 13.90 -12.86
C VAL A 18 -5.71 12.88 -12.78
N LEU A 19 -5.54 11.80 -12.01
CA LEU A 19 -6.56 10.77 -11.83
C LEU A 19 -7.84 11.34 -11.18
N GLU A 20 -7.70 12.20 -10.18
CA GLU A 20 -8.83 12.85 -9.53
C GLU A 20 -9.57 13.76 -10.52
N ALA A 21 -8.86 14.52 -11.34
CA ALA A 21 -9.44 15.34 -12.40
C ALA A 21 -10.16 14.51 -13.48
N GLU A 22 -9.74 13.27 -13.69
CA GLU A 22 -10.40 12.32 -14.60
C GLU A 22 -11.65 11.66 -13.99
N GLY A 23 -11.95 11.92 -12.73
CA GLY A 23 -13.13 11.41 -12.04
C GLY A 23 -12.90 10.24 -11.10
N VAL A 24 -11.62 9.90 -10.81
CA VAL A 24 -11.29 8.87 -9.82
C VAL A 24 -11.50 9.42 -8.41
N THR A 25 -12.24 8.69 -7.59
CA THR A 25 -12.45 9.01 -6.17
C THR A 25 -11.57 8.13 -5.30
N PHE A 26 -10.76 8.76 -4.44
CA PHE A 26 -9.92 8.08 -3.47
C PHE A 26 -10.60 8.06 -2.11
N VAL A 27 -10.73 6.86 -1.52
CA VAL A 27 -11.29 6.68 -0.17
C VAL A 27 -10.20 6.09 0.71
N CYS A 28 -9.61 6.95 1.54
CA CYS A 28 -8.53 6.57 2.45
C CYS A 28 -9.07 6.17 3.83
N ASN A 29 -8.20 5.58 4.66
CA ASN A 29 -8.51 5.19 6.05
C ASN A 29 -9.74 4.30 6.15
N THR A 30 -9.94 3.43 5.17
CA THR A 30 -11.11 2.55 5.06
C THR A 30 -10.66 1.13 4.82
N GLU A 31 -10.96 0.23 5.75
CA GLU A 31 -10.68 -1.19 5.62
C GLU A 31 -11.92 -1.91 5.06
N ILE A 32 -11.75 -2.53 3.91
CA ILE A 32 -12.83 -3.31 3.28
C ILE A 32 -13.11 -4.56 4.10
N GLY A 33 -14.38 -4.78 4.41
CA GLY A 33 -14.83 -5.88 5.26
C GLY A 33 -14.99 -5.49 6.72
N LYS A 34 -14.46 -4.33 7.12
CA LYS A 34 -14.59 -3.79 8.48
C LYS A 34 -15.31 -2.44 8.47
N ASP A 35 -14.71 -1.41 7.88
CA ASP A 35 -15.30 -0.07 7.79
C ASP A 35 -16.33 0.01 6.66
N LEU A 36 -16.09 -0.71 5.58
CA LEU A 36 -16.99 -0.81 4.43
C LEU A 36 -17.28 -2.27 4.12
N PRO A 37 -18.55 -2.71 4.24
CA PRO A 37 -18.94 -4.09 3.95
C PRO A 37 -18.66 -4.47 2.48
N VAL A 38 -18.22 -5.69 2.26
CA VAL A 38 -17.96 -6.22 0.90
C VAL A 38 -19.23 -6.19 0.04
N GLU A 39 -20.37 -6.45 0.65
CA GLU A 39 -21.69 -6.45 -0.02
C GLU A 39 -22.02 -5.10 -0.65
N THR A 40 -21.61 -4.01 -0.01
CA THR A 40 -21.78 -2.65 -0.55
C THR A 40 -21.05 -2.51 -1.87
N LEU A 41 -19.82 -3.00 -1.96
CA LEU A 41 -19.03 -2.95 -3.19
C LEU A 41 -19.64 -3.81 -4.29
N VAL A 42 -20.10 -5.00 -3.94
CA VAL A 42 -20.74 -5.92 -4.90
C VAL A 42 -22.03 -5.33 -5.48
N ASN A 43 -22.80 -4.63 -4.64
CA ASN A 43 -24.08 -4.06 -5.04
C ASN A 43 -23.94 -2.74 -5.82
N ASP A 44 -22.96 -1.91 -5.45
CA ASP A 44 -22.83 -0.56 -5.97
C ASP A 44 -21.94 -0.44 -7.22
N PHE A 45 -21.09 -1.44 -7.49
CA PHE A 45 -20.13 -1.40 -8.59
C PHE A 45 -20.31 -2.56 -9.57
N ASP A 46 -20.11 -2.28 -10.85
CA ASP A 46 -20.23 -3.28 -11.93
C ASP A 46 -19.03 -4.24 -11.94
N ALA A 47 -17.86 -3.77 -11.53
CA ALA A 47 -16.64 -4.56 -11.47
C ALA A 47 -15.77 -4.14 -10.28
N ILE A 48 -15.02 -5.10 -9.73
CA ILE A 48 -14.11 -4.89 -8.61
C ILE A 48 -12.75 -5.47 -8.98
N ILE A 49 -11.69 -4.67 -8.81
CA ILE A 49 -10.32 -5.10 -9.05
C ILE A 49 -9.58 -5.07 -7.70
N LEU A 50 -8.96 -6.19 -7.33
CA LEU A 50 -8.18 -6.30 -6.10
C LEU A 50 -6.70 -6.06 -6.39
N CYS A 51 -6.17 -4.96 -5.87
CA CYS A 51 -4.77 -4.55 -6.02
C CYS A 51 -4.09 -4.38 -4.67
N THR A 52 -4.26 -5.35 -3.78
CA THR A 52 -3.86 -5.25 -2.37
C THR A 52 -2.37 -5.51 -2.12
N GLY A 53 -1.70 -6.16 -3.05
CA GLY A 53 -0.30 -6.57 -2.85
C GLY A 53 -0.15 -7.66 -1.78
N ALA A 54 1.07 -7.79 -1.27
CA ALA A 54 1.41 -8.75 -0.23
C ALA A 54 2.27 -8.08 0.84
N THR A 55 1.84 -8.13 2.10
CA THR A 55 2.56 -7.52 3.23
C THR A 55 3.14 -8.53 4.20
N LYS A 56 2.67 -9.79 4.16
CA LYS A 56 3.23 -10.84 5.00
C LYS A 56 4.55 -11.34 4.42
N PRO A 57 5.69 -11.11 5.10
CA PRO A 57 6.98 -11.53 4.58
C PRO A 57 7.19 -13.04 4.71
N ARG A 58 8.02 -13.57 3.83
CA ARG A 58 8.64 -14.88 4.03
C ARG A 58 9.90 -14.69 4.83
N ASP A 59 10.10 -15.53 5.83
CA ASP A 59 11.33 -15.48 6.63
C ASP A 59 12.36 -16.47 6.10
N LEU A 60 13.63 -16.24 6.46
CA LEU A 60 14.75 -17.13 6.16
C LEU A 60 15.25 -17.72 7.48
N PRO A 61 14.84 -18.94 7.85
CA PRO A 61 15.18 -19.53 9.14
C PRO A 61 16.59 -20.14 9.15
N ILE A 62 17.58 -19.27 9.20
CA ILE A 62 19.00 -19.64 9.24
C ILE A 62 19.65 -19.16 10.53
N GLU A 63 20.83 -19.70 10.82
CA GLU A 63 21.65 -19.24 11.95
C GLU A 63 21.96 -17.75 11.82
N GLY A 64 21.82 -17.03 12.94
CA GLY A 64 22.01 -15.58 12.97
C GLY A 64 20.80 -14.74 12.64
N ARG A 65 19.66 -15.35 12.26
CA ARG A 65 18.43 -14.60 11.93
C ARG A 65 17.94 -13.74 13.09
N ASN A 66 18.18 -14.14 14.32
CA ASN A 66 17.78 -13.44 15.55
C ASN A 66 18.77 -12.35 15.98
N LEU A 67 19.82 -12.10 15.23
CA LEU A 67 20.74 -11.01 15.54
C LEU A 67 20.07 -9.63 15.36
N LYS A 68 20.53 -8.67 16.15
CA LYS A 68 20.06 -7.28 16.03
C LYS A 68 20.51 -6.69 14.69
N GLY A 69 19.64 -5.88 14.10
CA GLY A 69 19.93 -5.22 12.83
C GLY A 69 19.48 -6.01 11.59
N ILE A 70 18.88 -7.17 11.79
CA ILE A 70 18.28 -7.96 10.71
C ILE A 70 16.78 -7.70 10.71
N HIS A 71 16.29 -7.05 9.67
CA HIS A 71 14.91 -6.58 9.55
C HIS A 71 14.26 -7.09 8.27
N PHE A 72 12.95 -7.22 8.29
CA PHE A 72 12.19 -7.39 7.06
C PHE A 72 12.25 -6.13 6.21
N ALA A 73 12.36 -6.30 4.91
CA ALA A 73 12.50 -5.19 3.97
C ALA A 73 11.37 -4.15 4.09
N MET A 74 10.13 -4.59 4.24
CA MET A 74 8.99 -3.68 4.31
C MET A 74 8.99 -2.84 5.59
N GLU A 75 9.42 -3.40 6.71
CA GLU A 75 9.59 -2.65 7.96
C GLU A 75 10.64 -1.55 7.78
N PHE A 76 11.82 -1.94 7.31
CA PHE A 76 12.93 -1.01 7.08
C PHE A 76 12.57 0.09 6.09
N LEU A 77 12.02 -0.26 4.94
CA LEU A 77 11.68 0.70 3.89
C LEU A 77 10.54 1.64 4.31
N THR A 78 9.56 1.15 5.06
CA THR A 78 8.46 1.97 5.56
C THR A 78 8.96 3.01 6.55
N GLU A 79 9.79 2.62 7.51
CA GLU A 79 10.38 3.55 8.47
C GLU A 79 11.28 4.59 7.79
N ASN A 80 12.04 4.19 6.79
CA ASN A 80 12.87 5.12 6.03
C ASN A 80 12.07 6.12 5.20
N THR A 81 10.83 5.78 4.84
CA THR A 81 9.96 6.62 4.00
C THR A 81 9.17 7.64 4.85
N LYS A 82 8.86 7.29 6.07
CA LYS A 82 8.21 8.20 7.03
C LYS A 82 9.18 9.26 7.51
#